data_1ca4d656f0ee76a671af0f814fe0fb2e
#
_entry.id   1ca4d656f0ee76a671af0f814fe0fb2e
#
_cell.length_a   1.000
_cell.length_b   1.000
_cell.length_c   1.000
_cell.angle_alpha   90.00
_cell.angle_beta   90.00
_cell.angle_gamma   90.00
#
_symmetry.space_group_name_H-M   'P 1'
#
loop_
_entity.id
_entity.type
_entity.pdbx_description
1 polymer ?
#
loop_
_entity_poly.entity_id
_entity_poly.type
_entity_poly.pdbx_seq_one_letter_code
_entity_poly.pdbx_strand_id
1 'polypeptide(L)'
;MDNIYNISSDNFKTLDSKLFESEKELQNLTIKYPELLSLLSESESIPVLISDEVRISTGRIDNFLVDNEAIPILIEVKERSNVELKRKVVGQLLDYASTISNDLIEMNFEEEIISSCRKHSFDENAVLDNLYQNYEKEEFWEIFS
;
A
#
# COMPACT_ATOMS: atom_id res chain seq x y z
N MET A 1 -1.54 -18.28 22.94
CA MET A 1 -0.82 -17.83 21.72
C MET A 1 -0.97 -18.92 20.69
N ASP A 2 -1.59 -18.63 19.57
CA ASP A 2 -1.79 -19.66 18.54
C ASP A 2 -0.46 -19.88 17.82
N ASN A 3 -0.01 -21.13 17.74
CA ASN A 3 1.18 -21.47 17.00
C ASN A 3 0.88 -21.48 15.50
N ILE A 4 1.70 -20.83 14.70
CA ILE A 4 1.63 -20.85 13.24
C ILE A 4 2.64 -21.88 12.73
N TYR A 5 2.21 -22.71 11.80
CA TYR A 5 3.02 -23.79 11.25
C TYR A 5 3.18 -23.61 9.74
N ASN A 6 4.38 -23.78 9.24
CA ASN A 6 4.62 -23.95 7.82
C ASN A 6 4.70 -25.45 7.54
N ILE A 7 3.81 -25.96 6.69
CA ILE A 7 3.76 -27.36 6.27
C ILE A 7 4.04 -27.40 4.77
N SER A 8 5.18 -27.94 4.39
CA SER A 8 5.50 -28.29 3.01
C SER A 8 5.57 -29.81 2.89
N SER A 9 5.55 -30.35 1.66
CA SER A 9 5.43 -31.78 1.37
C SER A 9 6.36 -32.69 2.20
N ASP A 10 7.51 -32.18 2.63
CA ASP A 10 8.52 -32.95 3.36
C ASP A 10 9.03 -32.25 4.63
N ASN A 11 8.46 -31.11 5.02
CA ASN A 11 8.92 -30.33 6.17
C ASN A 11 7.75 -29.77 6.98
N PHE A 12 7.89 -29.92 8.29
CA PHE A 12 7.05 -29.27 9.29
C PHE A 12 7.92 -28.34 10.12
N LYS A 13 7.56 -27.06 10.15
CA LYS A 13 8.30 -26.06 10.92
C LYS A 13 7.33 -25.16 11.69
N THR A 14 7.55 -25.03 12.99
CA THR A 14 6.90 -24.00 13.80
C THR A 14 7.49 -22.64 13.43
N LEU A 15 6.61 -21.66 13.18
CA LEU A 15 7.02 -20.28 12.95
C LEU A 15 6.87 -19.51 14.25
N ASP A 16 7.97 -18.90 14.69
CA ASP A 16 7.96 -17.99 15.83
C ASP A 16 7.50 -16.60 15.37
N SER A 17 6.69 -15.95 16.22
CA SER A 17 6.34 -14.56 15.97
C SER A 17 7.57 -13.69 16.15
N LYS A 18 7.87 -12.85 15.16
CA LYS A 18 8.92 -11.83 15.24
C LYS A 18 8.28 -10.45 15.22
N LEU A 19 8.70 -9.59 16.14
CA LEU A 19 8.36 -8.18 16.08
C LEU A 19 9.22 -7.48 15.01
N PHE A 20 8.64 -6.50 14.32
CA PHE A 20 9.40 -5.63 13.43
C PHE A 20 10.34 -4.75 14.25
N GLU A 21 11.53 -4.49 13.71
CA GLU A 21 12.55 -3.67 14.37
C GLU A 21 12.26 -2.17 14.20
N SER A 22 11.45 -1.81 13.19
CA SER A 22 11.08 -0.43 12.91
C SER A 22 9.82 -0.31 12.04
N GLU A 23 9.16 0.85 12.08
CA GLU A 23 8.07 1.21 11.17
C GLU A 23 8.54 1.12 9.70
N LYS A 24 9.79 1.47 9.41
CA LYS A 24 10.36 1.40 8.06
C LYS A 24 10.49 -0.04 7.53
N GLU A 25 10.81 -1.00 8.40
CA GLU A 25 10.83 -2.42 8.01
C GLU A 25 9.44 -2.89 7.59
N LEU A 26 8.40 -2.53 8.37
CA LEU A 26 7.02 -2.87 8.05
C LEU A 26 6.52 -2.14 6.79
N GLN A 27 6.85 -0.86 6.62
CA GLN A 27 6.57 -0.09 5.41
C GLN A 27 7.17 -0.76 4.16
N ASN A 28 8.44 -1.15 4.22
CA ASN A 28 9.11 -1.84 3.12
C ASN A 28 8.48 -3.20 2.81
N LEU A 29 7.97 -3.90 3.82
CA LEU A 29 7.29 -5.18 3.63
C LEU A 29 5.99 -5.00 2.83
N THR A 30 5.19 -3.97 3.12
CA THR A 30 3.95 -3.69 2.38
C THR A 30 4.21 -3.22 0.95
N ILE A 31 5.36 -2.59 0.69
CA ILE A 31 5.79 -2.25 -0.67
C ILE A 31 6.19 -3.52 -1.43
N LYS A 32 7.01 -4.37 -0.80
CA LYS A 32 7.56 -5.58 -1.44
C LYS A 32 6.51 -6.66 -1.70
N TYR A 33 5.51 -6.74 -0.84
CA TYR A 33 4.46 -7.76 -0.87
C TYR A 33 3.07 -7.09 -0.75
N PRO A 34 2.63 -6.34 -1.79
CA PRO A 34 1.34 -5.63 -1.75
C PRO A 34 0.15 -6.60 -1.62
N GLU A 35 0.31 -7.86 -2.00
CA GLU A 35 -0.68 -8.93 -1.78
C GLU A 35 -1.02 -9.15 -0.31
N LEU A 36 -0.17 -8.74 0.64
CA LEU A 36 -0.51 -8.77 2.07
C LEU A 36 -1.69 -7.85 2.40
N LEU A 37 -1.88 -6.80 1.63
CA LEU A 37 -2.98 -5.85 1.81
C LEU A 37 -4.31 -6.43 1.35
N SER A 38 -4.31 -7.28 0.30
CA SER A 38 -5.51 -7.99 -0.14
C SER A 38 -6.01 -9.01 0.89
N LEU A 39 -5.11 -9.53 1.75
CA LEU A 39 -5.50 -10.39 2.88
C LEU A 39 -6.22 -9.64 4.00
N LEU A 40 -6.07 -8.31 4.06
CA LEU A 40 -6.70 -7.45 5.06
C LEU A 40 -8.01 -6.83 4.55
N SER A 41 -8.25 -6.88 3.25
CA SER A 41 -9.47 -6.46 2.57
C SER A 41 -10.19 -7.68 2.00
N GLU A 42 -11.48 -7.58 1.75
CA GLU A 42 -12.24 -8.62 1.04
C GLU A 42 -12.02 -8.55 -0.49
N SER A 43 -11.09 -7.72 -0.94
CA SER A 43 -10.75 -7.53 -2.36
C SER A 43 -9.77 -8.61 -2.83
N GLU A 44 -10.05 -9.21 -3.98
CA GLU A 44 -9.12 -10.12 -4.67
C GLU A 44 -8.02 -9.36 -5.44
N SER A 45 -8.11 -8.03 -5.51
CA SER A 45 -7.18 -7.18 -6.23
C SER A 45 -5.87 -7.00 -5.46
N ILE A 46 -4.75 -7.05 -6.16
CA ILE A 46 -3.43 -6.70 -5.61
C ILE A 46 -3.20 -5.21 -5.86
N PRO A 47 -3.13 -4.38 -4.80
CA PRO A 47 -2.90 -2.96 -4.97
C PRO A 47 -1.55 -2.65 -5.62
N VAL A 48 -1.53 -1.60 -6.43
CA VAL A 48 -0.34 -1.08 -7.11
C VAL A 48 0.18 0.14 -6.35
N LEU A 49 1.49 0.17 -6.07
CA LEU A 49 2.13 1.32 -5.45
C LEU A 49 2.21 2.49 -6.44
N ILE A 50 1.55 3.60 -6.11
CA ILE A 50 1.73 4.86 -6.82
C ILE A 50 3.06 5.48 -6.38
N SER A 51 3.21 5.74 -5.08
CA SER A 51 4.45 6.30 -4.54
C SER A 51 4.59 6.01 -3.05
N ASP A 52 5.82 6.00 -2.54
CA ASP A 52 6.12 5.94 -1.12
C ASP A 52 6.62 7.30 -0.61
N GLU A 53 6.34 7.58 0.67
CA GLU A 53 6.73 8.82 1.34
C GLU A 53 6.20 10.10 0.66
N VAL A 54 4.94 10.07 0.21
CA VAL A 54 4.30 11.18 -0.50
C VAL A 54 4.08 12.36 0.45
N ARG A 55 4.65 13.52 0.10
CA ARG A 55 4.46 14.76 0.87
C ARG A 55 3.17 15.44 0.45
N ILE A 56 2.37 15.81 1.44
CA ILE A 56 1.17 16.61 1.31
C ILE A 56 1.19 17.77 2.33
N SER A 57 0.31 18.74 2.19
CA SER A 57 0.27 19.93 3.06
C SER A 57 0.11 19.60 4.54
N THR A 58 -0.59 18.52 4.87
CA THR A 58 -0.85 18.08 6.25
C THR A 58 0.16 17.08 6.80
N GLY A 59 1.11 16.61 6.00
CA GLY A 59 2.13 15.67 6.45
C GLY A 59 2.80 14.85 5.36
N ARG A 60 3.01 13.57 5.65
CA ARG A 60 3.62 12.61 4.73
C ARG A 60 2.93 11.26 4.86
N ILE A 61 2.45 10.74 3.73
CA ILE A 61 1.85 9.41 3.61
C ILE A 61 2.98 8.41 3.43
N ASP A 62 2.98 7.32 4.22
CA ASP A 62 4.02 6.30 4.10
C ASP A 62 3.95 5.57 2.75
N ASN A 63 2.79 5.02 2.39
CA ASN A 63 2.57 4.41 1.08
C ASN A 63 1.22 4.84 0.51
N PHE A 64 1.23 5.25 -0.74
CA PHE A 64 0.05 5.59 -1.52
C PHE A 64 -0.10 4.60 -2.68
N LEU A 65 -1.20 3.86 -2.68
CA LEU A 65 -1.49 2.80 -3.64
C LEU A 65 -2.86 3.05 -4.30
N VAL A 66 -3.13 2.28 -5.33
CA VAL A 66 -4.43 2.20 -6.00
C VAL A 66 -4.71 0.75 -6.37
N ASP A 67 -5.96 0.33 -6.28
CA ASP A 67 -6.37 -0.98 -6.76
C ASP A 67 -6.91 -0.92 -8.21
N ASN A 68 -7.26 -2.08 -8.78
CA ASN A 68 -7.77 -2.18 -10.14
C ASN A 68 -9.24 -1.75 -10.31
N GLU A 69 -9.88 -1.31 -9.22
CA GLU A 69 -11.20 -0.65 -9.22
C GLU A 69 -11.06 0.89 -9.11
N ALA A 70 -9.85 1.41 -9.30
CA ALA A 70 -9.50 2.83 -9.16
C ALA A 70 -9.76 3.40 -7.74
N ILE A 71 -9.68 2.55 -6.70
CA ILE A 71 -9.84 2.98 -5.31
C ILE A 71 -8.48 3.35 -4.73
N PRO A 72 -8.28 4.60 -4.26
CA PRO A 72 -7.04 5.00 -3.61
C PRO A 72 -6.88 4.36 -2.23
N ILE A 73 -5.67 3.91 -1.92
CA ILE A 73 -5.34 3.26 -0.66
C ILE A 73 -4.18 4.01 0.00
N LEU A 74 -4.45 4.57 1.18
CA LEU A 74 -3.47 5.27 2.00
C LEU A 74 -3.02 4.35 3.13
N ILE A 75 -1.72 4.18 3.28
CA ILE A 75 -1.13 3.39 4.36
C ILE A 75 -0.30 4.30 5.25
N GLU A 76 -0.59 4.22 6.53
CA GLU A 76 0.20 4.79 7.61
C GLU A 76 0.67 3.66 8.53
N VAL A 77 1.97 3.48 8.60
CA VAL A 77 2.60 2.41 9.40
C VAL A 77 2.96 2.95 10.77
N LYS A 78 2.53 2.24 11.82
CA LYS A 78 2.87 2.59 13.21
C LYS A 78 3.24 1.37 14.02
N GLU A 79 4.23 1.55 14.87
CA GLU A 79 4.64 0.55 15.83
C GLU A 79 3.57 0.37 16.94
N ARG A 80 3.33 -0.87 17.37
CA ARG A 80 2.26 -1.22 18.31
C ARG A 80 2.62 -0.84 19.75
N SER A 81 2.70 0.44 20.09
CA SER A 81 3.14 0.82 21.44
C SER A 81 2.09 1.52 22.32
N ASN A 82 0.94 2.03 21.79
CA ASN A 82 0.03 2.82 22.66
C ASN A 82 -1.40 2.93 22.11
N VAL A 83 -2.41 2.96 23.03
CA VAL A 83 -3.83 3.20 22.69
C VAL A 83 -4.08 4.62 22.17
N GLU A 84 -3.34 5.60 22.64
CA GLU A 84 -3.38 6.99 22.14
C GLU A 84 -2.94 7.08 20.68
N LEU A 85 -2.05 6.19 20.27
CA LEU A 85 -1.56 6.08 18.89
C LEU A 85 -2.69 5.83 17.89
N LYS A 86 -3.67 4.98 18.22
CA LYS A 86 -4.80 4.67 17.33
C LYS A 86 -5.62 5.91 16.96
N ARG A 87 -5.91 6.79 17.93
CA ARG A 87 -6.66 8.02 17.68
C ARG A 87 -5.88 9.00 16.83
N LYS A 88 -4.57 9.10 17.09
CA LYS A 88 -3.67 9.97 16.32
C LYS A 88 -3.55 9.50 14.88
N VAL A 89 -3.39 8.19 14.64
CA VAL A 89 -3.30 7.62 13.30
C VAL A 89 -4.59 7.79 12.51
N VAL A 90 -5.75 7.55 13.12
CA VAL A 90 -7.05 7.76 12.46
C VAL A 90 -7.25 9.23 12.09
N GLY A 91 -6.92 10.16 13.00
CA GLY A 91 -6.96 11.59 12.72
C GLY A 91 -6.04 11.96 11.54
N GLN A 92 -4.83 11.46 11.54
CA GLN A 92 -3.84 11.68 10.48
C GLN A 92 -4.33 11.17 9.11
N LEU A 93 -4.89 9.95 9.04
CA LEU A 93 -5.44 9.39 7.81
C LEU A 93 -6.65 10.19 7.29
N LEU A 94 -7.52 10.70 8.18
CA LEU A 94 -8.63 11.57 7.80
C LEU A 94 -8.14 12.92 7.26
N ASP A 95 -7.12 13.52 7.88
CA ASP A 95 -6.47 14.73 7.37
C ASP A 95 -5.87 14.49 5.98
N TYR A 96 -5.18 13.37 5.79
CA TYR A 96 -4.63 12.99 4.48
C TYR A 96 -5.73 12.83 3.43
N ALA A 97 -6.77 12.06 3.72
CA ALA A 97 -7.88 11.84 2.82
C ALA A 97 -8.60 13.13 2.42
N SER A 98 -8.67 14.12 3.34
CA SER A 98 -9.33 15.41 3.07
C SER A 98 -8.50 16.37 2.19
N THR A 99 -7.20 16.18 2.11
CA THR A 99 -6.28 17.12 1.41
C THR A 99 -5.65 16.54 0.16
N ILE A 100 -5.60 15.21 0.05
CA ILE A 100 -4.86 14.53 -1.02
C ILE A 100 -5.32 14.92 -2.43
N SER A 101 -6.61 15.06 -2.66
CA SER A 101 -7.16 15.44 -3.97
C SER A 101 -6.72 16.84 -4.43
N ASN A 102 -6.51 17.75 -3.49
CA ASN A 102 -6.00 19.09 -3.79
C ASN A 102 -4.49 19.13 -3.92
N ASP A 103 -3.79 18.42 -3.04
CA ASP A 103 -2.32 18.43 -2.98
C ASP A 103 -1.68 17.68 -4.15
N LEU A 104 -2.37 16.68 -4.70
CA LEU A 104 -1.86 15.84 -5.78
C LEU A 104 -2.50 16.10 -7.15
N ILE A 105 -3.26 17.21 -7.29
CA ILE A 105 -3.99 17.56 -8.54
C ILE A 105 -3.06 17.66 -9.77
N GLU A 106 -1.81 18.02 -9.59
CA GLU A 106 -0.81 18.13 -10.67
C GLU A 106 0.03 16.87 -10.84
N MET A 107 -0.20 15.82 -10.02
CA MET A 107 0.58 14.59 -10.07
C MET A 107 0.16 13.75 -11.28
N ASN A 108 1.14 13.33 -12.08
CA ASN A 108 0.92 12.29 -13.07
C ASN A 108 1.08 10.91 -12.40
N PHE A 109 -0.02 10.34 -11.96
CA PHE A 109 -0.02 9.09 -11.18
C PHE A 109 0.60 7.91 -11.92
N GLU A 110 0.42 7.80 -13.24
CA GLU A 110 1.03 6.72 -14.01
C GLU A 110 2.56 6.87 -14.07
N GLU A 111 3.07 8.07 -14.27
CA GLU A 111 4.52 8.32 -14.22
C GLU A 111 5.11 8.02 -12.83
N GLU A 112 4.37 8.31 -11.76
CA GLU A 112 4.76 7.95 -10.40
C GLU A 112 4.79 6.44 -10.21
N ILE A 113 3.80 5.70 -10.71
CA ILE A 113 3.78 4.22 -10.69
C ILE A 113 5.02 3.67 -11.41
N ILE A 114 5.31 4.15 -12.60
CA ILE A 114 6.48 3.73 -13.39
C ILE A 114 7.78 4.03 -12.63
N SER A 115 7.87 5.22 -12.04
CA SER A 115 9.01 5.61 -11.21
C SER A 115 9.17 4.70 -10.00
N SER A 116 8.08 4.36 -9.32
CA SER A 116 8.05 3.42 -8.20
C SER A 116 8.45 2.01 -8.62
N CYS A 117 8.01 1.54 -9.79
CA CYS A 117 8.43 0.24 -10.33
C CYS A 117 9.96 0.19 -10.50
N ARG A 118 10.55 1.23 -11.06
CA ARG A 118 12.02 1.32 -11.24
C ARG A 118 12.75 1.37 -9.91
N LYS A 119 12.25 2.17 -8.95
CA LYS A 119 12.83 2.31 -7.62
C LYS A 119 12.87 0.98 -6.86
N HIS A 120 11.80 0.19 -6.96
CA HIS A 120 11.62 -1.05 -6.22
C HIS A 120 11.86 -2.32 -7.02
N SER A 121 12.32 -2.19 -8.27
CA SER A 121 12.62 -3.30 -9.19
C SER A 121 11.40 -4.19 -9.50
N PHE A 122 10.23 -3.59 -9.69
CA PHE A 122 9.03 -4.26 -10.18
C PHE A 122 8.99 -4.26 -11.71
N ASP A 123 8.29 -5.25 -12.28
CA ASP A 123 8.01 -5.30 -13.73
C ASP A 123 6.90 -4.29 -14.07
N GLU A 124 7.26 -3.21 -14.79
CA GLU A 124 6.34 -2.13 -15.16
C GLU A 124 5.13 -2.65 -15.94
N ASN A 125 5.35 -3.56 -16.90
CA ASN A 125 4.27 -4.09 -17.73
C ASN A 125 3.30 -4.95 -16.90
N ALA A 126 3.83 -5.84 -16.05
CA ALA A 126 3.00 -6.67 -15.19
C ALA A 126 2.18 -5.83 -14.20
N VAL A 127 2.74 -4.74 -13.68
CA VAL A 127 2.04 -3.81 -12.78
C VAL A 127 0.93 -3.07 -13.52
N LEU A 128 1.19 -2.52 -14.70
CA LEU A 128 0.19 -1.81 -15.49
C LEU A 128 -0.91 -2.74 -16.04
N ASP A 129 -0.56 -3.95 -16.46
CA ASP A 129 -1.52 -4.97 -16.88
C ASP A 129 -2.49 -5.36 -15.74
N ASN A 130 -1.97 -5.48 -14.51
CA ASN A 130 -2.81 -5.69 -13.33
C ASN A 130 -3.71 -4.49 -13.03
N LEU A 131 -3.18 -3.27 -13.14
CA LEU A 131 -3.92 -2.04 -12.84
C LEU A 131 -5.10 -1.84 -13.80
N TYR A 132 -4.87 -2.05 -15.09
CA TYR A 132 -5.89 -1.84 -16.15
C TYR A 132 -6.67 -3.11 -16.49
N GLN A 133 -6.75 -4.08 -15.57
CA GLN A 133 -7.44 -5.34 -15.80
C GLN A 133 -8.95 -5.15 -16.02
N ASN A 134 -9.58 -4.18 -15.34
CA ASN A 134 -11.02 -3.99 -15.32
C ASN A 134 -11.48 -2.82 -16.21
N TYR A 135 -10.60 -1.88 -16.53
CA TYR A 135 -10.91 -0.64 -17.26
C TYR A 135 -9.85 -0.34 -18.31
N GLU A 136 -10.23 0.31 -19.39
CA GLU A 136 -9.27 0.96 -20.25
C GLU A 136 -8.56 2.11 -19.50
N LYS A 137 -7.34 2.42 -19.89
CA LYS A 137 -6.47 3.38 -19.19
C LYS A 137 -7.15 4.74 -18.93
N GLU A 138 -7.77 5.32 -19.97
CA GLU A 138 -8.44 6.63 -19.88
C GLU A 138 -9.61 6.58 -18.89
N GLU A 139 -10.44 5.55 -18.97
CA GLU A 139 -11.58 5.31 -18.08
C GLU A 139 -11.12 5.13 -16.63
N PHE A 140 -10.05 4.36 -16.41
CA PHE A 140 -9.48 4.14 -15.10
C PHE A 140 -9.14 5.46 -14.40
N TRP A 141 -8.42 6.35 -15.10
CA TRP A 141 -8.00 7.63 -14.52
C TRP A 141 -9.14 8.63 -14.39
N GLU A 142 -10.20 8.54 -15.21
CA GLU A 142 -11.42 9.31 -15.01
C GLU A 142 -12.17 8.90 -13.73
N ILE A 143 -12.19 7.62 -13.39
CA ILE A 143 -12.82 7.11 -12.16
C ILE A 143 -11.97 7.50 -10.94
N PHE A 144 -10.65 7.43 -11.04
CA PHE A 144 -9.72 7.74 -9.95
C PHE A 144 -9.70 9.23 -9.58
N SER A 145 -9.94 10.14 -10.52
CA SER A 145 -9.90 11.60 -10.35
C SER A 145 -11.11 12.14 -9.60
#